data_6dee93f08a80d429009c91538309e73f
#
_entry.id   6dee93f08a80d429009c91538309e73f
#
_cell.length_a   1.000
_cell.length_b   1.000
_cell.length_c   1.000
_cell.angle_alpha   90.00
_cell.angle_beta   90.00
_cell.angle_gamma   90.00
#
_symmetry.space_group_name_H-M   'P 1'
#
loop_
_entity.id
_entity.type
_entity.pdbx_description
1 polymer ?
#
loop_
_entity_poly.entity_id
_entity_poly.type
_entity_poly.pdbx_seq_one_letter_code
_entity_poly.pdbx_strand_id
1 'polypeptide(L)'
;MGSYERLLALRHVTGLTQKDFAPLLGIRQSHYSQIEKGLRPLAESQRRTLIELFNLEPDYFEAEAIPYNASSLNYRRRKLSARQVAMATATFGLTEQFLTRDHGPSELASICEGPVKSKRSRPEIAKLAAETRRLIGVPQDKAINNVTRCMQRIGILVAPLKNPQLELEKIDGISTPSYRFKPFVTTLNYQVPGDRFRFSAAHELGHIILHSAGHDGSLADREAEADAFAAEFLMPRGTFLHLLS
;
A
#
# COMPACT_ATOMS: atom_id res chain seq x y z
N MET A 1 24.28 -0.57 5.12
CA MET A 1 23.67 -0.11 3.85
C MET A 1 22.27 0.38 4.10
N GLY A 2 21.83 1.38 4.57
CA GLY A 2 20.43 1.70 4.91
C GLY A 2 20.19 3.14 5.38
N SER A 3 21.20 3.79 5.97
CA SER A 3 20.93 5.05 6.66
C SER A 3 20.53 6.22 5.74
N TYR A 4 21.05 6.29 4.51
CA TYR A 4 20.67 7.35 3.56
C TYR A 4 19.29 7.11 2.92
N GLU A 5 18.93 5.85 2.69
CA GLU A 5 17.61 5.47 2.17
C GLU A 5 16.52 5.73 3.23
N ARG A 6 16.84 5.48 4.51
CA ARG A 6 15.96 5.82 5.65
C ARG A 6 15.83 7.34 5.81
N LEU A 7 16.91 8.09 5.60
CA LEU A 7 16.88 9.56 5.59
C LEU A 7 15.97 10.09 4.47
N LEU A 8 16.10 9.52 3.26
CA LEU A 8 15.25 9.86 2.11
C LEU A 8 13.77 9.56 2.43
N ALA A 9 13.47 8.39 3.00
CA ALA A 9 12.11 8.01 3.39
C ALA A 9 11.54 8.97 4.43
N LEU A 10 12.32 9.33 5.46
CA LEU A 10 11.93 10.30 6.48
C LEU A 10 11.58 11.66 5.86
N ARG A 11 12.43 12.19 4.98
CA ARG A 11 12.13 13.46 4.30
C ARG A 11 10.88 13.35 3.42
N HIS A 12 10.69 12.25 2.71
CA HIS A 12 9.48 12.05 1.91
C HIS A 12 8.22 12.04 2.76
N VAL A 13 8.23 11.35 3.89
CA VAL A 13 7.08 11.30 4.81
C VAL A 13 6.73 12.68 5.37
N THR A 14 7.74 13.49 5.70
CA THR A 14 7.52 14.86 6.18
C THR A 14 7.07 15.82 5.08
N GLY A 15 7.22 15.43 3.82
CA GLY A 15 6.93 16.28 2.66
C GLY A 15 7.88 17.48 2.51
N LEU A 16 8.96 17.56 3.25
CA LEU A 16 9.93 18.65 3.15
C LEU A 16 10.79 18.53 1.90
N THR A 17 11.17 19.67 1.32
CA THR A 17 12.20 19.70 0.29
C THR A 17 13.58 19.54 0.93
N GLN A 18 14.62 19.21 0.14
CA GLN A 18 16.00 19.18 0.65
C GLN A 18 16.42 20.55 1.25
N LYS A 19 15.91 21.65 0.68
CA LYS A 19 16.18 23.01 1.15
C LYS A 19 15.60 23.27 2.54
N ASP A 20 14.40 22.72 2.81
CA ASP A 20 13.71 22.90 4.10
C ASP A 20 14.17 21.87 5.14
N PHE A 21 14.66 20.71 4.72
CA PHE A 21 15.13 19.66 5.63
C PHE A 21 16.58 19.88 6.10
N ALA A 22 17.47 20.40 5.25
CA ALA A 22 18.88 20.61 5.59
C ALA A 22 19.10 21.52 6.83
N PRO A 23 18.36 22.63 7.02
CA PRO A 23 18.46 23.47 8.21
C PRO A 23 18.15 22.74 9.53
N LEU A 24 17.30 21.71 9.51
CA LEU A 24 17.00 20.89 10.70
C LEU A 24 18.26 20.19 11.24
N LEU A 25 19.24 19.95 10.38
CA LEU A 25 20.53 19.35 10.71
C LEU A 25 21.66 20.39 10.85
N GLY A 26 21.35 21.68 10.76
CA GLY A 26 22.35 22.75 10.81
C GLY A 26 23.32 22.76 9.62
N ILE A 27 22.94 22.19 8.47
CA ILE A 27 23.81 22.08 7.29
C ILE A 27 23.21 22.75 6.05
N ARG A 28 24.07 23.03 5.05
CA ARG A 28 23.63 23.54 3.74
C ARG A 28 22.95 22.45 2.91
N GLN A 29 22.01 22.84 2.05
CA GLN A 29 21.29 21.92 1.15
C GLN A 29 22.23 21.07 0.29
N SER A 30 23.34 21.63 -0.21
CA SER A 30 24.33 20.88 -1.01
C SER A 30 24.99 19.74 -0.23
N HIS A 31 25.26 19.95 1.07
CA HIS A 31 25.80 18.93 1.97
C HIS A 31 24.73 17.86 2.24
N TYR A 32 23.50 18.25 2.55
CA TYR A 32 22.38 17.34 2.74
C TYR A 32 22.16 16.44 1.51
N SER A 33 22.18 17.02 0.30
CA SER A 33 22.03 16.27 -0.94
C SER A 33 23.10 15.19 -1.13
N GLN A 34 24.34 15.42 -0.66
CA GLN A 34 25.41 14.42 -0.70
C GLN A 34 25.15 13.26 0.28
N ILE A 35 24.63 13.57 1.48
CA ILE A 35 24.25 12.54 2.46
C ILE A 35 23.10 11.70 1.92
N GLU A 36 22.05 12.33 1.40
CA GLU A 36 20.88 11.64 0.85
C GLU A 36 21.19 10.74 -0.36
N LYS A 37 22.27 11.06 -1.11
CA LYS A 37 22.81 10.22 -2.19
C LYS A 37 23.78 9.13 -1.73
N GLY A 38 24.05 9.03 -0.45
CA GLY A 38 25.02 8.10 0.10
C GLY A 38 26.48 8.46 -0.19
N LEU A 39 26.75 9.68 -0.70
CA LEU A 39 28.10 10.18 -1.01
C LEU A 39 28.84 10.70 0.24
N ARG A 40 28.12 10.93 1.31
CA ARG A 40 28.62 11.27 2.65
C ARG A 40 27.84 10.52 3.71
N PRO A 41 28.47 10.12 4.82
CA PRO A 41 27.77 9.51 5.93
C PRO A 41 26.89 10.53 6.65
N LEU A 42 25.76 10.07 7.17
CA LEU A 42 24.97 10.80 8.16
C LEU A 42 25.70 10.72 9.51
N ALA A 43 26.13 11.83 10.06
CA ALA A 43 26.85 11.88 11.33
C ALA A 43 25.97 11.45 12.50
N GLU A 44 26.58 10.88 13.53
CA GLU A 44 25.85 10.39 14.72
C GLU A 44 25.07 11.52 15.43
N SER A 45 25.64 12.71 15.53
CA SER A 45 24.94 13.89 16.07
C SER A 45 23.68 14.24 15.25
N GLN A 46 23.78 14.15 13.92
CA GLN A 46 22.65 14.40 13.03
C GLN A 46 21.55 13.34 13.17
N ARG A 47 21.93 12.05 13.33
CA ARG A 47 20.98 10.97 13.62
C ARG A 47 20.21 11.24 14.90
N ARG A 48 20.89 11.57 15.99
CA ARG A 48 20.25 11.90 17.27
C ARG A 48 19.29 13.08 17.14
N THR A 49 19.71 14.14 16.46
CA THR A 49 18.83 15.29 16.20
C THR A 49 17.54 14.86 15.49
N LEU A 50 17.62 13.99 14.46
CA LEU A 50 16.43 13.51 13.74
C LEU A 50 15.56 12.58 14.59
N ILE A 51 16.17 11.69 15.37
CA ILE A 51 15.47 10.79 16.30
C ILE A 51 14.65 11.62 17.29
N GLU A 52 15.26 12.61 17.92
CA GLU A 52 14.60 13.50 18.87
C GLU A 52 13.52 14.37 18.22
N LEU A 53 13.83 15.01 17.08
CA LEU A 53 12.93 15.93 16.40
C LEU A 53 11.65 15.26 15.88
N PHE A 54 11.78 14.05 15.36
CA PHE A 54 10.68 13.30 14.76
C PHE A 54 10.15 12.17 15.65
N ASN A 55 10.66 12.06 16.89
CA ASN A 55 10.32 11.00 17.84
C ASN A 55 10.39 9.60 17.20
N LEU A 56 11.55 9.29 16.59
CA LEU A 56 11.78 8.02 15.92
C LEU A 56 12.29 6.97 16.91
N GLU A 57 12.12 5.70 16.55
CA GLU A 57 12.78 4.61 17.27
C GLU A 57 14.31 4.75 17.19
N PRO A 58 15.06 4.39 18.25
CA PRO A 58 16.51 4.55 18.28
C PRO A 58 17.25 3.88 17.12
N ASP A 59 16.73 2.76 16.66
CA ASP A 59 17.28 1.94 15.56
C ASP A 59 16.70 2.30 14.17
N TYR A 60 15.99 3.42 14.05
CA TYR A 60 15.33 3.82 12.80
C TYR A 60 16.26 3.80 11.58
N PHE A 61 17.51 4.28 11.74
CA PHE A 61 18.48 4.38 10.65
C PHE A 61 19.22 3.07 10.35
N GLU A 62 19.12 2.07 11.21
CA GLU A 62 19.66 0.72 11.06
C GLU A 62 18.68 -0.23 10.38
N ALA A 63 17.39 0.11 10.37
CA ALA A 63 16.35 -0.70 9.75
C ALA A 63 16.55 -0.80 8.23
N GLU A 64 16.00 -1.87 7.65
CA GLU A 64 16.03 -2.08 6.21
C GLU A 64 15.42 -0.89 5.44
N ALA A 65 15.95 -0.64 4.24
CA ALA A 65 15.40 0.34 3.33
C ALA A 65 13.96 -0.04 2.92
N ILE A 66 13.15 0.97 2.63
CA ILE A 66 11.81 0.75 2.06
C ILE A 66 11.98 0.23 0.62
N PRO A 67 11.50 -0.99 0.29
CA PRO A 67 11.77 -1.63 -0.99
C PRO A 67 10.93 -1.04 -2.15
N TYR A 68 10.13 -0.02 -1.90
CA TYR A 68 9.17 0.52 -2.85
C TYR A 68 9.66 1.80 -3.51
N ASN A 69 9.42 1.89 -4.81
CA ASN A 69 9.52 3.11 -5.58
C ASN A 69 8.12 3.54 -6.07
N ALA A 70 8.02 4.69 -6.69
CA ALA A 70 6.78 5.28 -7.15
C ALA A 70 5.97 4.41 -8.13
N SER A 71 6.60 3.46 -8.82
CA SER A 71 5.96 2.57 -9.81
C SER A 71 5.60 1.20 -9.24
N SER A 72 6.14 0.83 -8.07
CA SER A 72 5.95 -0.51 -7.51
C SER A 72 4.66 -0.68 -6.71
N LEU A 73 4.02 0.40 -6.28
CA LEU A 73 2.79 0.33 -5.48
C LEU A 73 1.54 0.35 -6.36
N ASN A 74 0.56 -0.45 -5.97
CA ASN A 74 -0.79 -0.40 -6.53
C ASN A 74 -1.59 0.65 -5.75
N TYR A 75 -1.97 1.72 -6.40
CA TYR A 75 -2.93 2.69 -5.91
C TYR A 75 -3.47 3.58 -7.03
N ARG A 76 -4.71 3.96 -6.92
CA ARG A 76 -5.40 4.80 -7.90
C ARG A 76 -4.82 6.22 -7.87
N ARG A 77 -4.06 6.57 -8.90
CA ARG A 77 -3.41 7.88 -9.02
C ARG A 77 -4.35 8.90 -9.67
N ARG A 78 -5.02 9.69 -8.88
CA ARG A 78 -5.76 10.86 -9.39
C ARG A 78 -4.85 12.08 -9.47
N LYS A 79 -4.03 12.21 -10.52
CA LYS A 79 -3.17 13.39 -10.78
C LYS A 79 -2.34 13.84 -9.55
N LEU A 80 -1.66 12.92 -8.89
CA LEU A 80 -0.72 13.24 -7.82
C LEU A 80 0.55 13.87 -8.38
N SER A 81 1.12 14.85 -7.69
CA SER A 81 2.46 15.33 -7.97
C SER A 81 3.52 14.28 -7.62
N ALA A 82 4.71 14.35 -8.23
CA ALA A 82 5.81 13.46 -7.90
C ALA A 82 6.15 13.46 -6.39
N ARG A 83 6.02 14.62 -5.73
CA ARG A 83 6.21 14.78 -4.27
C ARG A 83 5.14 13.99 -3.50
N GLN A 84 3.88 14.10 -3.87
CA GLN A 84 2.79 13.36 -3.23
C GLN A 84 2.93 11.85 -3.44
N VAL A 85 3.37 11.43 -4.61
CA VAL A 85 3.68 10.02 -4.90
C VAL A 85 4.81 9.51 -4.01
N ALA A 86 5.92 10.23 -3.91
CA ALA A 86 7.04 9.85 -3.03
C ALA A 86 6.63 9.78 -1.57
N MET A 87 5.82 10.73 -1.11
CA MET A 87 5.28 10.77 0.24
C MET A 87 4.35 9.59 0.53
N ALA A 88 3.41 9.28 -0.37
CA ALA A 88 2.50 8.14 -0.23
C ALA A 88 3.28 6.82 -0.17
N THR A 89 4.28 6.66 -1.05
CA THR A 89 5.16 5.49 -1.10
C THR A 89 5.93 5.31 0.22
N ALA A 90 6.54 6.37 0.73
CA ALA A 90 7.28 6.33 1.99
C ALA A 90 6.36 6.07 3.19
N THR A 91 5.19 6.72 3.23
CA THR A 91 4.19 6.52 4.29
C THR A 91 3.72 5.06 4.31
N PHE A 92 3.37 4.50 3.16
CA PHE A 92 2.98 3.09 3.05
C PHE A 92 4.10 2.16 3.50
N GLY A 93 5.32 2.34 2.98
CA GLY A 93 6.45 1.46 3.29
C GLY A 93 6.84 1.46 4.76
N LEU A 94 6.81 2.61 5.44
CA LEU A 94 7.04 2.70 6.89
C LEU A 94 5.92 2.02 7.68
N THR A 95 4.65 2.23 7.27
CA THR A 95 3.50 1.57 7.88
C THR A 95 3.58 0.06 7.73
N GLU A 96 3.92 -0.43 6.53
CA GLU A 96 4.09 -1.87 6.29
C GLU A 96 5.21 -2.46 7.16
N GLN A 97 6.39 -1.84 7.19
CA GLN A 97 7.50 -2.31 8.02
C GLN A 97 7.12 -2.39 9.49
N PHE A 98 6.41 -1.39 10.00
CA PHE A 98 5.92 -1.38 11.38
C PHE A 98 4.94 -2.52 11.64
N LEU A 99 3.95 -2.72 10.76
CA LEU A 99 2.93 -3.74 10.93
C LEU A 99 3.45 -5.16 10.75
N THR A 100 4.48 -5.35 9.91
CA THR A 100 4.99 -6.70 9.60
C THR A 100 6.18 -7.13 10.46
N ARG A 101 6.67 -6.28 11.36
CA ARG A 101 7.86 -6.53 12.18
C ARG A 101 7.81 -7.90 12.89
N ASP A 102 6.67 -8.24 13.48
CA ASP A 102 6.47 -9.43 14.30
C ASP A 102 5.52 -10.47 13.68
N HIS A 103 5.23 -10.32 12.36
CA HIS A 103 4.30 -11.20 11.66
C HIS A 103 5.02 -12.07 10.63
N GLY A 104 4.70 -13.36 10.63
CA GLY A 104 5.11 -14.31 9.61
C GLY A 104 4.30 -14.16 8.31
N PRO A 105 4.62 -14.95 7.27
CA PRO A 105 3.91 -14.94 6.00
C PRO A 105 2.42 -15.27 6.18
N SER A 106 1.57 -14.65 5.35
CA SER A 106 0.13 -14.90 5.36
C SER A 106 -0.21 -16.23 4.68
N GLU A 107 -1.19 -16.96 5.23
CA GLU A 107 -1.77 -18.15 4.59
C GLU A 107 -2.43 -17.85 3.23
N LEU A 108 -2.81 -16.60 3.00
CA LEU A 108 -3.33 -16.10 1.73
C LEU A 108 -2.33 -16.27 0.57
N ALA A 109 -1.06 -16.40 0.87
CA ALA A 109 -0.01 -16.60 -0.13
C ALA A 109 -0.29 -17.75 -1.08
N SER A 110 -0.78 -18.88 -0.59
CA SER A 110 -1.11 -20.05 -1.41
C SER A 110 -2.23 -19.80 -2.43
N ILE A 111 -3.11 -18.84 -2.18
CA ILE A 111 -4.22 -18.48 -3.07
C ILE A 111 -3.76 -17.49 -4.13
N CYS A 112 -2.80 -16.67 -3.78
CA CYS A 112 -2.18 -15.70 -4.69
C CYS A 112 -1.12 -16.33 -5.59
N GLU A 113 -0.71 -17.58 -5.34
CA GLU A 113 0.19 -18.35 -6.21
C GLU A 113 -0.53 -18.76 -7.50
N GLY A 114 -0.36 -17.95 -8.52
CA GLY A 114 -0.92 -18.21 -9.83
C GLY A 114 0.04 -17.75 -10.93
N PRO A 115 -0.19 -18.17 -12.19
CA PRO A 115 0.64 -17.70 -13.29
C PRO A 115 0.52 -16.17 -13.43
N VAL A 116 1.64 -15.53 -13.68
CA VAL A 116 1.68 -14.14 -14.09
C VAL A 116 0.87 -13.97 -15.36
N LYS A 117 -0.07 -13.04 -15.38
CA LYS A 117 -0.94 -12.79 -16.54
C LYS A 117 -0.93 -11.33 -16.92
N SER A 118 -0.93 -11.05 -18.22
CA SER A 118 -1.02 -9.68 -18.74
C SER A 118 -2.45 -9.14 -18.69
N LYS A 119 -3.45 -10.01 -18.75
CA LYS A 119 -4.86 -9.65 -18.66
C LYS A 119 -5.72 -10.85 -18.31
N ARG A 120 -6.70 -10.64 -17.43
CA ARG A 120 -7.73 -11.62 -17.06
C ARG A 120 -9.07 -11.28 -17.69
N SER A 121 -9.78 -12.31 -18.10
CA SER A 121 -11.15 -12.17 -18.58
C SER A 121 -12.12 -11.91 -17.41
N ARG A 122 -13.26 -11.28 -17.69
CA ARG A 122 -14.31 -11.07 -16.67
C ARG A 122 -14.78 -12.36 -15.98
N PRO A 123 -15.00 -13.50 -16.68
CA PRO A 123 -15.33 -14.76 -16.01
C PRO A 123 -14.25 -15.26 -15.04
N GLU A 124 -12.96 -15.11 -15.38
CA GLU A 124 -11.86 -15.46 -14.47
C GLU A 124 -11.87 -14.59 -13.21
N ILE A 125 -12.07 -13.29 -13.37
CA ILE A 125 -12.16 -12.34 -12.24
C ILE A 125 -13.35 -12.67 -11.34
N ALA A 126 -14.52 -12.95 -11.94
CA ALA A 126 -15.72 -13.34 -11.21
C ALA A 126 -15.52 -14.65 -10.44
N LYS A 127 -14.84 -15.63 -11.03
CA LYS A 127 -14.47 -16.88 -10.36
C LYS A 127 -13.58 -16.63 -9.15
N LEU A 128 -12.52 -15.82 -9.28
CA LEU A 128 -11.61 -15.47 -8.17
C LEU A 128 -12.33 -14.68 -7.07
N ALA A 129 -13.24 -13.77 -7.41
CA ALA A 129 -14.07 -13.07 -6.45
C ALA A 129 -14.98 -14.03 -5.66
N ALA A 130 -15.61 -15.00 -6.35
CA ALA A 130 -16.43 -16.04 -5.72
C ALA A 130 -15.62 -16.97 -4.81
N GLU A 131 -14.42 -17.37 -5.23
CA GLU A 131 -13.48 -18.15 -4.42
C GLU A 131 -13.03 -17.39 -3.18
N THR A 132 -12.73 -16.09 -3.32
CA THR A 132 -12.38 -15.21 -2.19
C THR A 132 -13.53 -15.11 -1.21
N ARG A 133 -14.79 -14.93 -1.68
CA ARG A 133 -15.97 -14.93 -0.79
C ARG A 133 -16.12 -16.25 -0.03
N ARG A 134 -15.91 -17.38 -0.69
CA ARG A 134 -15.94 -18.70 -0.05
C ARG A 134 -14.87 -18.85 1.02
N LEU A 135 -13.66 -18.40 0.73
CA LEU A 135 -12.54 -18.42 1.68
C LEU A 135 -12.86 -17.63 2.98
N ILE A 136 -13.47 -16.48 2.82
CA ILE A 136 -13.86 -15.60 3.93
C ILE A 136 -15.10 -16.14 4.68
N GLY A 137 -15.79 -17.15 4.12
CA GLY A 137 -17.03 -17.69 4.68
C GLY A 137 -18.25 -16.80 4.42
N VAL A 138 -18.27 -16.03 3.32
CA VAL A 138 -19.40 -15.19 2.91
C VAL A 138 -20.16 -15.86 1.75
N PRO A 139 -21.42 -16.26 1.94
CA PRO A 139 -22.25 -16.80 0.87
C PRO A 139 -22.40 -15.84 -0.31
N GLN A 140 -22.63 -16.39 -1.53
CA GLN A 140 -22.74 -15.56 -2.73
C GLN A 140 -23.97 -14.62 -2.70
N ASP A 141 -25.05 -15.04 -2.07
CA ASP A 141 -26.32 -14.30 -1.91
C ASP A 141 -26.33 -13.29 -0.74
N LYS A 142 -25.28 -13.22 0.06
CA LYS A 142 -25.23 -12.32 1.21
C LYS A 142 -24.38 -11.08 0.95
N ALA A 143 -24.86 -9.94 1.44
CA ALA A 143 -24.09 -8.69 1.43
C ALA A 143 -22.83 -8.82 2.33
N ILE A 144 -21.75 -8.15 1.93
CA ILE A 144 -20.56 -8.00 2.76
C ILE A 144 -20.73 -6.75 3.62
N ASN A 145 -20.95 -6.92 4.91
CA ASN A 145 -21.17 -5.78 5.82
C ASN A 145 -19.89 -5.02 6.15
N ASN A 146 -18.75 -5.72 6.23
CA ASN A 146 -17.47 -5.11 6.59
C ASN A 146 -16.33 -5.75 5.79
N VAL A 147 -15.86 -5.04 4.76
CA VAL A 147 -14.80 -5.51 3.86
C VAL A 147 -13.47 -5.64 4.57
N THR A 148 -13.11 -4.67 5.41
CA THR A 148 -11.82 -4.69 6.12
C THR A 148 -11.73 -5.87 7.08
N ARG A 149 -12.83 -6.20 7.77
CA ARG A 149 -12.89 -7.40 8.62
C ARG A 149 -12.78 -8.70 7.80
N CYS A 150 -13.31 -8.70 6.58
CA CYS A 150 -13.12 -9.81 5.65
C CYS A 150 -11.64 -9.97 5.28
N MET A 151 -10.97 -8.88 4.94
CA MET A 151 -9.53 -8.87 4.65
C MET A 151 -8.70 -9.38 5.82
N GLN A 152 -8.99 -8.91 7.03
CA GLN A 152 -8.28 -9.35 8.25
C GLN A 152 -8.46 -10.85 8.54
N ARG A 153 -9.64 -11.42 8.27
CA ARG A 153 -9.89 -12.86 8.45
C ARG A 153 -9.02 -13.76 7.58
N ILE A 154 -8.56 -13.27 6.45
CA ILE A 154 -7.65 -13.98 5.54
C ILE A 154 -6.19 -13.53 5.69
N GLY A 155 -5.86 -12.88 6.82
CA GLY A 155 -4.50 -12.53 7.18
C GLY A 155 -3.93 -11.29 6.50
N ILE A 156 -4.78 -10.40 5.95
CA ILE A 156 -4.35 -9.10 5.45
C ILE A 156 -4.34 -8.10 6.61
N LEU A 157 -3.22 -7.44 6.84
CA LEU A 157 -3.11 -6.36 7.82
C LEU A 157 -3.68 -5.07 7.22
N VAL A 158 -4.69 -4.51 7.87
CA VAL A 158 -5.38 -3.30 7.40
C VAL A 158 -5.12 -2.16 8.35
N ALA A 159 -4.61 -1.04 7.84
CA ALA A 159 -4.35 0.17 8.61
C ALA A 159 -4.93 1.42 7.95
N PRO A 160 -5.18 2.49 8.70
CA PRO A 160 -5.53 3.78 8.11
C PRO A 160 -4.33 4.38 7.37
N LEU A 161 -4.57 4.91 6.16
CA LEU A 161 -3.62 5.77 5.48
C LEU A 161 -3.67 7.15 6.17
N LYS A 162 -2.66 7.44 6.98
CA LYS A 162 -2.57 8.69 7.75
C LYS A 162 -1.24 9.39 7.46
N ASN A 163 -1.34 10.55 6.84
CA ASN A 163 -0.24 11.53 6.77
C ASN A 163 -0.88 12.90 6.54
N PRO A 164 -0.69 13.88 7.45
CA PRO A 164 -1.32 15.20 7.34
C PRO A 164 -0.91 16.00 6.10
N GLN A 165 0.19 15.62 5.45
CA GLN A 165 0.72 16.29 4.27
C GLN A 165 0.25 15.64 2.96
N LEU A 166 -0.43 14.48 3.02
CA LEU A 166 -0.98 13.83 1.84
C LEU A 166 -2.31 14.42 1.41
N GLU A 167 -2.47 14.57 0.10
CA GLU A 167 -3.73 14.90 -0.55
C GLU A 167 -4.65 13.66 -0.55
N LEU A 168 -5.18 13.31 0.64
CA LEU A 168 -5.94 12.07 0.85
C LEU A 168 -7.18 11.97 -0.03
N GLU A 169 -7.76 13.09 -0.47
CA GLU A 169 -8.89 13.09 -1.40
C GLU A 169 -8.55 12.46 -2.76
N LYS A 170 -7.26 12.33 -3.08
CA LYS A 170 -6.74 11.73 -4.32
C LYS A 170 -6.27 10.29 -4.18
N ILE A 171 -6.25 9.75 -2.95
CA ILE A 171 -5.77 8.38 -2.66
C ILE A 171 -6.83 7.66 -1.86
N ASP A 172 -7.37 6.57 -2.40
CA ASP A 172 -8.38 5.76 -1.72
C ASP A 172 -7.76 4.65 -0.86
N GLY A 173 -6.68 4.03 -1.33
CA GLY A 173 -5.93 3.01 -0.64
C GLY A 173 -4.59 2.74 -1.30
N ILE A 174 -3.77 1.95 -0.63
CA ILE A 174 -2.50 1.41 -1.13
C ILE A 174 -2.34 0.00 -0.58
N SER A 175 -2.03 -0.97 -1.42
CA SER A 175 -1.79 -2.35 -1.01
C SER A 175 -0.40 -2.85 -1.39
N THR A 176 0.07 -3.88 -0.69
CA THR A 176 1.32 -4.58 -0.98
C THR A 176 1.35 -5.02 -2.44
N PRO A 177 2.38 -4.65 -3.22
CA PRO A 177 2.40 -4.89 -4.67
C PRO A 177 2.72 -6.34 -5.05
N SER A 178 3.43 -7.07 -4.19
CA SER A 178 3.82 -8.45 -4.45
C SER A 178 4.04 -9.23 -3.17
N TYR A 179 3.80 -10.53 -3.24
CA TYR A 179 4.10 -11.46 -2.16
C TYR A 179 5.61 -11.75 -2.07
N ARG A 180 6.21 -11.51 -0.90
CA ARG A 180 7.58 -11.90 -0.55
C ARG A 180 7.69 -12.20 0.94
N PHE A 181 7.24 -13.37 1.39
CA PHE A 181 7.46 -13.88 2.76
C PHE A 181 6.94 -13.00 3.91
N LYS A 182 6.16 -11.96 3.63
CA LYS A 182 5.54 -11.07 4.61
C LYS A 182 4.01 -11.13 4.47
N PRO A 183 3.25 -10.80 5.50
CA PRO A 183 1.82 -10.66 5.37
C PRO A 183 1.48 -9.52 4.40
N PHE A 184 0.35 -9.65 3.71
CA PHE A 184 -0.17 -8.54 2.91
C PHE A 184 -0.62 -7.40 3.80
N VAL A 185 -0.34 -6.17 3.37
CA VAL A 185 -0.75 -4.95 4.05
C VAL A 185 -1.59 -4.10 3.10
N THR A 186 -2.63 -3.51 3.63
CA THR A 186 -3.43 -2.51 2.95
C THR A 186 -3.59 -1.29 3.85
N THR A 187 -3.31 -0.11 3.34
CA THR A 187 -3.66 1.15 3.99
C THR A 187 -4.83 1.79 3.27
N LEU A 188 -5.83 2.27 4.01
CA LEU A 188 -7.07 2.80 3.46
C LEU A 188 -7.34 4.22 3.95
N ASN A 189 -7.92 5.03 3.08
CA ASN A 189 -8.38 6.35 3.42
C ASN A 189 -9.78 6.27 4.09
N TYR A 190 -9.83 6.50 5.39
CA TYR A 190 -11.07 6.49 6.18
C TYR A 190 -11.85 7.82 6.12
N GLN A 191 -11.37 8.83 5.39
CA GLN A 191 -12.01 10.14 5.26
C GLN A 191 -12.95 10.25 4.05
N VAL A 192 -13.30 9.13 3.44
CA VAL A 192 -14.22 9.06 2.29
C VAL A 192 -15.60 8.52 2.72
N PRO A 193 -16.67 8.80 1.94
CA PRO A 193 -18.01 8.21 2.19
C PRO A 193 -17.97 6.68 2.26
N GLY A 194 -18.87 6.10 3.05
CA GLY A 194 -18.84 4.66 3.38
C GLY A 194 -18.98 3.72 2.17
N ASP A 195 -19.76 4.10 1.17
CA ASP A 195 -19.91 3.37 -0.08
C ASP A 195 -18.58 3.37 -0.88
N ARG A 196 -17.95 4.54 -1.01
CA ARG A 196 -16.63 4.68 -1.63
C ARG A 196 -15.57 3.92 -0.85
N PHE A 197 -15.58 4.00 0.49
CA PHE A 197 -14.66 3.26 1.35
C PHE A 197 -14.76 1.74 1.11
N ARG A 198 -16.00 1.21 1.07
CA ARG A 198 -16.23 -0.23 0.83
C ARG A 198 -15.71 -0.67 -0.53
N PHE A 199 -15.98 0.13 -1.57
CA PHE A 199 -15.50 -0.16 -2.91
C PHE A 199 -13.97 -0.12 -2.97
N SER A 200 -13.35 0.91 -2.38
CA SER A 200 -11.89 1.05 -2.34
C SER A 200 -11.22 -0.10 -1.58
N ALA A 201 -11.78 -0.52 -0.45
CA ALA A 201 -11.26 -1.68 0.28
C ALA A 201 -11.35 -2.98 -0.54
N ALA A 202 -12.45 -3.20 -1.27
CA ALA A 202 -12.60 -4.35 -2.16
C ALA A 202 -11.68 -4.25 -3.40
N HIS A 203 -11.41 -3.06 -3.89
CA HIS A 203 -10.48 -2.79 -4.98
C HIS A 203 -9.02 -3.13 -4.56
N GLU A 204 -8.59 -2.72 -3.38
CA GLU A 204 -7.27 -3.08 -2.84
C GLU A 204 -7.15 -4.59 -2.60
N LEU A 205 -8.22 -5.25 -2.14
CA LEU A 205 -8.27 -6.71 -2.08
C LEU A 205 -8.11 -7.32 -3.48
N GLY A 206 -8.72 -6.73 -4.50
CA GLY A 206 -8.56 -7.13 -5.90
C GLY A 206 -7.11 -7.08 -6.36
N HIS A 207 -6.37 -6.01 -6.03
CA HIS A 207 -4.94 -5.93 -6.33
C HIS A 207 -4.14 -7.06 -5.67
N ILE A 208 -4.41 -7.38 -4.42
CA ILE A 208 -3.75 -8.48 -3.71
C ILE A 208 -4.06 -9.83 -4.39
N ILE A 209 -5.30 -10.14 -4.62
CA ILE A 209 -5.73 -11.45 -5.16
C ILE A 209 -5.28 -11.64 -6.61
N LEU A 210 -5.34 -10.58 -7.43
CA LEU A 210 -5.09 -10.70 -8.87
C LEU A 210 -3.63 -10.45 -9.26
N HIS A 211 -2.91 -9.61 -8.50
CA HIS A 211 -1.66 -9.05 -8.99
C HIS A 211 -0.44 -9.35 -8.12
N SER A 212 -0.61 -9.95 -6.93
CA SER A 212 0.52 -10.19 -6.01
C SER A 212 1.53 -11.23 -6.51
N ALA A 213 1.11 -12.17 -7.36
CA ALA A 213 2.03 -13.09 -8.05
C ALA A 213 2.83 -12.44 -9.19
N GLY A 214 2.50 -11.20 -9.54
CA GLY A 214 3.02 -10.44 -10.67
C GLY A 214 1.96 -10.20 -11.74
N HIS A 215 2.19 -9.18 -12.57
CA HIS A 215 1.29 -8.81 -13.67
C HIS A 215 2.10 -8.13 -14.78
N ASP A 216 2.02 -8.64 -16.00
CA ASP A 216 2.75 -8.15 -17.18
C ASP A 216 1.98 -7.09 -17.97
N GLY A 217 0.74 -6.80 -17.60
CA GLY A 217 -0.11 -5.80 -18.27
C GLY A 217 0.16 -4.37 -17.80
N SER A 218 -0.49 -3.43 -18.47
CA SER A 218 -0.43 -2.02 -18.12
C SER A 218 -1.04 -1.71 -16.75
N LEU A 219 -0.69 -0.55 -16.18
CA LEU A 219 -1.35 -0.06 -14.97
C LEU A 219 -2.88 0.09 -15.18
N ALA A 220 -3.31 0.54 -16.36
CA ALA A 220 -4.73 0.68 -16.68
C ALA A 220 -5.47 -0.69 -16.68
N ASP A 221 -4.83 -1.76 -17.15
CA ASP A 221 -5.41 -3.10 -17.11
C ASP A 221 -5.55 -3.58 -15.65
N ARG A 222 -4.52 -3.39 -14.82
CA ARG A 222 -4.57 -3.73 -13.39
C ARG A 222 -5.70 -3.01 -12.65
N GLU A 223 -5.85 -1.71 -12.88
CA GLU A 223 -6.93 -0.93 -12.28
C GLU A 223 -8.32 -1.43 -12.73
N ALA A 224 -8.48 -1.70 -14.03
CA ALA A 224 -9.75 -2.23 -14.57
C ALA A 224 -10.09 -3.62 -14.03
N GLU A 225 -9.09 -4.48 -13.83
CA GLU A 225 -9.26 -5.80 -13.21
C GLU A 225 -9.64 -5.69 -11.74
N ALA A 226 -8.99 -4.81 -10.98
CA ALA A 226 -9.30 -4.58 -9.57
C ALA A 226 -10.70 -3.97 -9.39
N ASP A 227 -11.11 -3.04 -10.26
CA ASP A 227 -12.49 -2.50 -10.29
C ASP A 227 -13.51 -3.61 -10.59
N ALA A 228 -13.24 -4.48 -11.56
CA ALA A 228 -14.12 -5.60 -11.90
C ALA A 228 -14.21 -6.63 -10.76
N PHE A 229 -13.10 -6.92 -10.09
CA PHE A 229 -13.08 -7.76 -8.90
C PHE A 229 -13.91 -7.16 -7.77
N ALA A 230 -13.71 -5.88 -7.46
CA ALA A 230 -14.45 -5.19 -6.40
C ALA A 230 -15.96 -5.24 -6.64
N ALA A 231 -16.40 -5.02 -7.88
CA ALA A 231 -17.81 -5.10 -8.25
C ALA A 231 -18.38 -6.52 -8.04
N GLU A 232 -17.72 -7.55 -8.54
CA GLU A 232 -18.15 -8.96 -8.37
C GLU A 232 -18.05 -9.43 -6.92
N PHE A 233 -17.03 -8.99 -6.19
CA PHE A 233 -16.85 -9.33 -4.78
C PHE A 233 -17.94 -8.75 -3.89
N LEU A 234 -18.30 -7.47 -4.10
CA LEU A 234 -19.35 -6.79 -3.32
C LEU A 234 -20.76 -7.20 -3.75
N MET A 235 -20.98 -7.39 -5.05
CA MET A 235 -22.28 -7.64 -5.64
C MET A 235 -22.15 -8.67 -6.77
N PRO A 236 -22.12 -9.98 -6.45
CA PRO A 236 -22.03 -11.02 -7.46
C PRO A 236 -23.15 -10.92 -8.49
N ARG A 237 -22.80 -10.90 -9.76
CA ARG A 237 -23.75 -10.68 -10.87
C ARG A 237 -24.89 -11.70 -10.89
N GLY A 238 -24.60 -12.98 -10.59
CA GLY A 238 -25.62 -14.03 -10.51
C GLY A 238 -26.69 -13.72 -9.47
N THR A 239 -26.29 -13.23 -8.30
CA THR A 239 -27.21 -12.84 -7.22
C THR A 239 -28.04 -11.62 -7.59
N PHE A 240 -27.41 -10.61 -8.21
CA PHE A 240 -28.10 -9.39 -8.63
C PHE A 240 -29.20 -9.67 -9.65
N LEU A 241 -28.95 -10.54 -10.63
CA LEU A 241 -29.95 -10.94 -11.64
C LEU A 241 -31.13 -11.69 -11.01
N HIS A 242 -30.91 -12.52 -9.98
CA HIS A 242 -31.97 -13.19 -9.23
C HIS A 242 -32.86 -12.24 -8.42
N LEU A 243 -32.36 -11.09 -8.02
CA LEU A 243 -33.15 -10.09 -7.29
C LEU A 243 -34.03 -9.22 -8.21
N LEU A 244 -33.78 -9.26 -9.52
CA LEU A 244 -34.54 -8.52 -10.53
C LEU A 244 -35.55 -9.37 -11.29
N SER A 245 -35.54 -10.70 -11.07
CA SER A 245 -36.50 -11.66 -11.64
C SER A 245 -37.62 -11.97 -10.66
#